data_5472c38ddd8c838ba0af8d80d2b49ec8
#
_entry.id   5472c38ddd8c838ba0af8d80d2b49ec8
#
_cell.length_a   1.000
_cell.length_b   1.000
_cell.length_c   1.000
_cell.angle_alpha   90.00
_cell.angle_beta   90.00
_cell.angle_gamma   90.00
#
_symmetry.space_group_name_H-M   'P 1'
#
loop_
_entity.id
_entity.type
_entity.pdbx_description
1 polymer ?
#
loop_
_entity_poly.entity_id
_entity_poly.type
_entity_poly.pdbx_seq_one_letter_code
_entity_poly.pdbx_strand_id
1 'polypeptide(L)'
;QDAIIDNLSYKETIKKYAKTGDLIFMDPPYIPVGKYEDFKRYTKEGFYEEDHIELSECVKELSDMGCHVILTNSNSPMVYKLYADFDISVIQTKRFVNSNAKKRNGEDVIVNAPPRYRKIVNYGKAVLPKQNKSFPSTRYMGSKQSLLQQIANATSSYKFDSVVDLFSGSGV
;
A
#
# COMPACT_ATOMS: atom_id res chain seq x y z
N GLN A 1 8.30 6.14 20.38
CA GLN A 1 8.96 5.81 19.11
C GLN A 1 9.01 7.08 18.30
N ASP A 2 10.20 7.49 17.91
CA ASP A 2 10.40 8.71 17.12
C ASP A 2 10.13 8.36 15.65
N ALA A 3 9.20 9.10 15.01
CA ALA A 3 8.96 9.00 13.58
C ALA A 3 9.93 9.93 12.85
N ILE A 4 10.52 9.45 11.77
CA ILE A 4 11.32 10.26 10.85
C ILE A 4 10.42 10.63 9.68
N ILE A 5 10.27 11.92 9.40
CA ILE A 5 9.55 12.42 8.24
C ILE A 5 10.57 13.07 7.31
N ASP A 6 10.61 12.60 6.06
CA ASP A 6 11.56 13.07 5.06
C ASP A 6 10.83 13.43 3.75
N ASN A 7 11.33 14.41 3.02
CA ASN A 7 10.78 14.81 1.73
C ASN A 7 11.66 14.26 0.60
N LEU A 8 11.57 12.95 0.40
CA LEU A 8 12.32 12.21 -0.60
C LEU A 8 11.37 11.49 -1.57
N SER A 9 11.83 11.17 -2.76
CA SER A 9 11.12 10.23 -3.63
C SER A 9 11.08 8.84 -2.98
N TYR A 10 10.13 8.00 -3.39
CA TYR A 10 10.03 6.63 -2.86
C TYR A 10 11.32 5.83 -3.08
N LYS A 11 12.01 6.03 -4.22
CA LYS A 11 13.29 5.38 -4.52
C LYS A 11 14.41 5.80 -3.56
N GLU A 12 14.51 7.11 -3.30
CA GLU A 12 15.49 7.64 -2.36
C GLU A 12 15.17 7.19 -0.93
N THR A 13 13.90 7.12 -0.57
CA THR A 13 13.45 6.62 0.73
C THR A 13 13.81 5.15 0.91
N ILE A 14 13.55 4.30 -0.10
CA ILE A 14 13.96 2.89 -0.10
C ILE A 14 15.48 2.79 0.12
N LYS A 15 16.25 3.49 -0.71
CA LYS A 15 17.72 3.45 -0.65
C LYS A 15 18.28 3.88 0.70
N LYS A 16 17.63 4.85 1.34
CA LYS A 16 18.11 5.45 2.60
C LYS A 16 17.71 4.63 3.84
N TYR A 17 16.51 4.09 3.86
CA TYR A 17 15.91 3.55 5.07
C TYR A 17 15.59 2.07 5.02
N ALA A 18 15.24 1.51 3.86
CA ALA A 18 14.80 0.12 3.79
C ALA A 18 15.95 -0.86 4.08
N LYS A 19 15.70 -1.81 4.96
CA LYS A 19 16.64 -2.88 5.33
C LYS A 19 15.87 -4.18 5.61
N THR A 20 16.60 -5.28 5.53
CA THR A 20 16.07 -6.60 5.86
C THR A 20 15.34 -6.58 7.21
N GLY A 21 14.13 -7.10 7.24
CA GLY A 21 13.31 -7.15 8.46
C GLY A 21 12.26 -6.04 8.55
N ASP A 22 12.29 -5.05 7.68
CA ASP A 22 11.33 -3.96 7.71
C ASP A 22 9.98 -4.35 7.07
N LEU A 23 8.92 -3.70 7.54
CA LEU A 23 7.66 -3.60 6.83
C LEU A 23 7.66 -2.35 5.96
N ILE A 24 7.47 -2.53 4.66
CA ILE A 24 7.36 -1.44 3.69
C ILE A 24 5.90 -1.29 3.29
N PHE A 25 5.30 -0.15 3.57
CA PHE A 25 3.96 0.18 3.15
C PHE A 25 3.99 1.10 1.92
N MET A 26 3.21 0.75 0.90
CA MET A 26 3.12 1.48 -0.36
C MET A 26 1.67 1.77 -0.71
N ASP A 27 1.33 3.05 -0.84
CA ASP A 27 0.02 3.53 -1.31
C ASP A 27 0.22 4.49 -2.49
N PRO A 28 0.74 3.97 -3.64
CA PRO A 28 1.04 4.79 -4.81
C PRO A 28 -0.24 5.37 -5.42
N PRO A 29 -0.15 6.35 -6.33
CA PRO A 29 -1.27 6.71 -7.18
C PRO A 29 -1.85 5.47 -7.84
N TYR A 30 -3.19 5.29 -7.75
CA TYR A 30 -3.84 4.06 -8.21
C TYR A 30 -3.93 3.99 -9.73
N ILE A 31 -3.75 2.78 -10.26
CA ILE A 31 -4.00 2.49 -11.67
C ILE A 31 -5.48 2.76 -11.96
N PRO A 32 -5.81 3.59 -12.96
CA PRO A 32 -7.19 3.87 -13.33
C PRO A 32 -7.94 2.59 -13.74
N VAL A 33 -9.16 2.41 -13.21
CA VAL A 33 -10.07 1.33 -13.61
C VAL A 33 -11.02 1.89 -14.67
N GLY A 34 -10.66 1.78 -15.96
CA GLY A 34 -11.44 2.33 -17.06
C GLY A 34 -10.74 2.18 -18.40
N LYS A 35 -11.34 2.75 -19.45
CA LYS A 35 -10.73 2.76 -20.78
C LYS A 35 -9.46 3.62 -20.76
N TYR A 36 -8.48 3.26 -21.57
CA TYR A 36 -7.13 3.85 -21.72
C TYR A 36 -7.04 5.39 -21.68
N GLU A 37 -8.13 6.08 -22.01
CA GLU A 37 -8.20 7.55 -22.01
C GLU A 37 -8.15 8.18 -20.60
N ASP A 38 -8.48 7.41 -19.56
CA ASP A 38 -8.44 7.91 -18.17
C ASP A 38 -7.04 7.92 -17.57
N PHE A 39 -6.09 7.18 -18.15
CA PHE A 39 -4.69 7.17 -17.70
C PHE A 39 -4.05 8.56 -17.78
N LYS A 40 -4.32 9.33 -18.84
CA LYS A 40 -3.78 10.70 -19.00
C LYS A 40 -4.44 11.75 -18.11
N ARG A 41 -5.58 11.46 -17.53
CA ARG A 41 -6.40 12.44 -16.79
C ARG A 41 -6.16 12.44 -15.28
N TYR A 42 -5.70 11.34 -14.70
CA TYR A 42 -5.59 11.17 -13.25
C TYR A 42 -4.22 11.52 -12.67
N THR A 43 -3.22 11.68 -13.50
CA THR A 43 -1.86 11.96 -13.05
C THR A 43 -1.49 13.43 -13.20
N LYS A 44 -2.10 14.30 -12.39
CA LYS A 44 -1.58 15.66 -12.18
C LYS A 44 -0.11 15.66 -11.70
N GLU A 45 0.39 14.53 -11.24
CA GLU A 45 1.70 14.35 -10.64
C GLU A 45 2.60 13.35 -11.40
N GLY A 46 2.21 12.91 -12.61
CA GLY A 46 3.10 12.18 -13.48
C GLY A 46 3.50 10.76 -12.99
N PHE A 47 2.55 9.95 -12.49
CA PHE A 47 2.79 8.54 -12.20
C PHE A 47 2.11 7.70 -13.31
N TYR A 48 2.91 7.20 -14.24
CA TYR A 48 2.45 6.55 -15.47
C TYR A 48 2.59 5.03 -15.40
N GLU A 49 2.27 4.35 -16.51
CA GLU A 49 2.36 2.89 -16.61
C GLU A 49 3.79 2.39 -16.34
N GLU A 50 4.78 3.11 -16.86
CA GLU A 50 6.20 2.81 -16.67
C GLU A 50 6.60 2.89 -15.19
N ASP A 51 6.04 3.85 -14.44
CA ASP A 51 6.30 4.00 -13.01
C ASP A 51 5.71 2.84 -12.20
N HIS A 52 4.54 2.32 -12.61
CA HIS A 52 3.95 1.14 -12.01
C HIS A 52 4.75 -0.13 -12.29
N ILE A 53 5.29 -0.27 -13.50
CA ILE A 53 6.19 -1.38 -13.86
C ILE A 53 7.43 -1.31 -12.98
N GLU A 54 8.09 -0.17 -12.90
CA GLU A 54 9.28 0.04 -12.08
C GLU A 54 9.00 -0.19 -10.58
N LEU A 55 7.85 0.29 -10.08
CA LEU A 55 7.44 0.04 -8.70
C LEU A 55 7.27 -1.45 -8.42
N SER A 56 6.75 -2.21 -9.38
CA SER A 56 6.60 -3.67 -9.23
C SER A 56 7.94 -4.40 -9.14
N GLU A 57 8.95 -3.91 -9.84
CA GLU A 57 10.32 -4.41 -9.74
C GLU A 57 10.91 -4.10 -8.36
N CYS A 58 10.72 -2.88 -7.87
CA CYS A 58 11.12 -2.51 -6.50
C CYS A 58 10.47 -3.40 -5.43
N VAL A 59 9.18 -3.76 -5.59
CA VAL A 59 8.50 -4.68 -4.66
C VAL A 59 9.17 -6.06 -4.65
N LYS A 60 9.56 -6.58 -5.82
CA LYS A 60 10.28 -7.86 -5.92
C LYS A 60 11.64 -7.79 -5.24
N GLU A 61 12.41 -6.75 -5.53
CA GLU A 61 13.73 -6.52 -4.93
C GLU A 61 13.66 -6.42 -3.40
N LEU A 62 12.68 -5.67 -2.88
CA LEU A 62 12.47 -5.53 -1.43
C LEU A 62 12.08 -6.86 -0.77
N SER A 63 11.21 -7.63 -1.39
CA SER A 63 10.86 -8.98 -0.93
C SER A 63 12.09 -9.91 -0.93
N ASP A 64 12.91 -9.84 -1.98
CA ASP A 64 14.17 -10.61 -2.08
C ASP A 64 15.20 -10.15 -1.06
N MET A 65 15.25 -8.86 -0.74
CA MET A 65 16.11 -8.30 0.33
C MET A 65 15.66 -8.73 1.73
N GLY A 66 14.47 -9.27 1.89
CA GLY A 66 13.93 -9.74 3.16
C GLY A 66 13.02 -8.74 3.86
N CYS A 67 12.51 -7.75 3.15
CA CYS A 67 11.43 -6.89 3.60
C CYS A 67 10.06 -7.57 3.39
N HIS A 68 9.07 -7.19 4.18
CA HIS A 68 7.68 -7.50 3.90
C HIS A 68 7.02 -6.27 3.27
N VAL A 69 6.53 -6.40 2.04
CA VAL A 69 5.88 -5.28 1.35
C VAL A 69 4.38 -5.47 1.34
N ILE A 70 3.67 -4.42 1.73
CA ILE A 70 2.21 -4.30 1.57
C ILE A 70 1.96 -3.12 0.64
N LEU A 71 1.30 -3.39 -0.49
CA LEU A 71 0.94 -2.37 -1.47
C LEU A 71 -0.57 -2.35 -1.66
N THR A 72 -1.16 -1.15 -1.70
CA THR A 72 -2.57 -0.95 -2.04
C THR A 72 -2.69 -0.41 -3.46
N ASN A 73 -3.72 -0.85 -4.19
CA ASN A 73 -4.01 -0.33 -5.54
C ASN A 73 -5.47 -0.62 -5.94
N SER A 74 -5.86 -0.17 -7.13
CA SER A 74 -7.15 -0.51 -7.72
C SER A 74 -7.23 -1.98 -8.13
N ASN A 75 -8.44 -2.54 -8.14
CA ASN A 75 -8.69 -3.86 -8.71
C ASN A 75 -8.67 -3.79 -10.23
N SER A 76 -7.49 -3.85 -10.83
CA SER A 76 -7.27 -3.76 -12.28
C SER A 76 -6.48 -4.93 -12.83
N PRO A 77 -6.70 -5.35 -14.09
CA PRO A 77 -5.94 -6.44 -14.71
C PRO A 77 -4.43 -6.21 -14.72
N MET A 78 -4.00 -4.96 -14.79
CA MET A 78 -2.59 -4.60 -14.76
C MET A 78 -1.94 -4.93 -13.41
N VAL A 79 -2.63 -4.70 -12.28
CA VAL A 79 -2.14 -5.09 -10.96
C VAL A 79 -1.87 -6.59 -10.88
N TYR A 80 -2.83 -7.41 -11.34
CA TYR A 80 -2.65 -8.86 -11.36
C TYR A 80 -1.49 -9.32 -12.24
N LYS A 81 -1.23 -8.61 -13.35
CA LYS A 81 -0.08 -8.89 -14.22
C LYS A 81 1.24 -8.52 -13.55
N LEU A 82 1.33 -7.33 -12.96
CA LEU A 82 2.57 -6.81 -12.37
C LEU A 82 2.98 -7.58 -11.10
N TYR A 83 2.01 -8.00 -10.31
CA TYR A 83 2.21 -8.63 -9.01
C TYR A 83 1.81 -10.11 -8.97
N ALA A 84 1.86 -10.79 -10.11
CA ALA A 84 1.44 -12.19 -10.26
C ALA A 84 2.17 -13.18 -9.32
N ASP A 85 3.36 -12.82 -8.86
CA ASP A 85 4.18 -13.64 -7.95
C ASP A 85 3.77 -13.51 -6.47
N PHE A 86 2.80 -12.66 -6.16
CA PHE A 86 2.41 -12.32 -4.79
C PHE A 86 0.93 -12.57 -4.53
N ASP A 87 0.57 -12.65 -3.25
CA ASP A 87 -0.82 -12.79 -2.85
C ASP A 87 -1.59 -11.48 -3.04
N ILE A 88 -2.70 -11.51 -3.78
CA ILE A 88 -3.56 -10.36 -4.03
C ILE A 88 -4.93 -10.61 -3.40
N SER A 89 -5.32 -9.76 -2.46
CA SER A 89 -6.62 -9.81 -1.80
C SER A 89 -7.50 -8.65 -2.24
N VAL A 90 -8.71 -8.95 -2.71
CA VAL A 90 -9.71 -7.93 -3.06
C VAL A 90 -10.40 -7.43 -1.80
N ILE A 91 -10.54 -6.11 -1.71
CA ILE A 91 -11.19 -5.43 -0.61
C ILE A 91 -12.31 -4.51 -1.10
N GLN A 92 -13.42 -4.50 -0.39
CA GLN A 92 -14.53 -3.60 -0.69
C GLN A 92 -14.27 -2.22 -0.09
N THR A 93 -14.26 -1.19 -0.94
CA THR A 93 -14.02 0.18 -0.53
C THR A 93 -15.20 1.08 -0.86
N LYS A 94 -15.41 2.12 -0.03
CA LYS A 94 -16.43 3.15 -0.29
C LYS A 94 -15.77 4.37 -0.90
N ARG A 95 -16.08 4.67 -2.15
CA ARG A 95 -15.61 5.88 -2.84
C ARG A 95 -16.56 7.04 -2.56
N PHE A 96 -16.12 8.03 -1.81
CA PHE A 96 -16.93 9.19 -1.41
C PHE A 96 -17.13 10.24 -2.52
N VAL A 97 -16.39 10.16 -3.63
CA VAL A 97 -16.32 11.19 -4.68
C VAL A 97 -17.39 11.01 -5.78
N ASN A 98 -18.32 10.05 -5.66
CA ASN A 98 -19.33 9.86 -6.69
C ASN A 98 -20.70 10.40 -6.23
N SER A 99 -21.28 11.33 -7.02
CA SER A 99 -22.63 11.87 -6.78
C SER A 99 -23.73 10.80 -6.83
N ASN A 100 -23.48 9.68 -7.50
CA ASN A 100 -24.40 8.55 -7.60
C ASN A 100 -24.10 7.51 -6.50
N ALA A 101 -25.02 7.37 -5.53
CA ALA A 101 -24.88 6.46 -4.39
C ALA A 101 -24.64 4.99 -4.79
N LYS A 102 -25.20 4.53 -5.92
CA LYS A 102 -24.99 3.16 -6.44
C LYS A 102 -23.60 2.92 -7.00
N LYS A 103 -22.83 3.97 -7.33
CA LYS A 103 -21.46 3.90 -7.82
C LYS A 103 -20.39 4.18 -6.75
N ARG A 104 -20.79 4.26 -5.48
CA ARG A 104 -19.88 4.52 -4.36
C ARG A 104 -19.12 3.28 -3.89
N ASN A 105 -19.61 2.08 -4.22
CA ASN A 105 -18.88 0.86 -3.93
C ASN A 105 -17.80 0.66 -4.98
N GLY A 106 -16.58 0.48 -4.55
CA GLY A 106 -15.43 0.18 -5.38
C GLY A 106 -14.69 -1.04 -4.83
N GLU A 107 -13.90 -1.64 -5.65
CA GLU A 107 -12.98 -2.69 -5.25
C GLU A 107 -11.57 -2.17 -5.40
N ASP A 108 -10.79 -2.31 -4.35
CA ASP A 108 -9.36 -2.11 -4.36
C ASP A 108 -8.68 -3.43 -4.00
N VAL A 109 -7.37 -3.49 -4.08
CA VAL A 109 -6.62 -4.69 -3.74
C VAL A 109 -5.50 -4.37 -2.75
N ILE A 110 -5.16 -5.38 -1.96
CA ILE A 110 -3.92 -5.43 -1.18
C ILE A 110 -3.02 -6.48 -1.82
N VAL A 111 -1.85 -6.05 -2.27
CA VAL A 111 -0.75 -6.93 -2.67
C VAL A 111 0.09 -7.20 -1.44
N ASN A 112 0.24 -8.47 -1.09
CA ASN A 112 1.03 -8.94 0.03
C ASN A 112 2.27 -9.65 -0.51
N ALA A 113 3.42 -9.00 -0.42
CA ALA A 113 4.72 -9.53 -0.85
C ALA A 113 5.59 -9.83 0.39
N PRO A 114 5.52 -11.05 0.91
CA PRO A 114 6.31 -11.46 2.07
C PRO A 114 7.79 -11.60 1.72
N PRO A 115 8.69 -11.51 2.72
CA PRO A 115 10.11 -11.78 2.51
C PRO A 115 10.33 -13.22 2.05
N ARG A 116 10.99 -13.43 0.92
CA ARG A 116 11.17 -14.77 0.32
C ARG A 116 11.98 -15.73 1.17
N TYR A 117 12.84 -15.21 2.05
CA TYR A 117 13.77 -16.00 2.86
C TYR A 117 13.46 -16.00 4.35
N ARG A 118 12.34 -15.39 4.78
CA ARG A 118 12.01 -15.33 6.22
C ARG A 118 11.06 -16.47 6.60
N LYS A 119 11.40 -17.17 7.71
CA LYS A 119 10.50 -18.19 8.26
C LYS A 119 9.23 -17.52 8.80
N ILE A 120 8.07 -17.88 8.24
CA ILE A 120 6.77 -17.41 8.72
C ILE A 120 6.52 -17.98 10.13
N VAL A 121 6.23 -17.09 11.07
CA VAL A 121 5.78 -17.49 12.41
C VAL A 121 4.35 -16.99 12.57
N ASN A 122 3.42 -17.90 12.72
CA ASN A 122 2.00 -17.55 12.86
C ASN A 122 1.74 -17.03 14.29
N TYR A 123 1.49 -15.73 14.43
CA TYR A 123 1.18 -15.07 15.70
C TYR A 123 -0.33 -14.95 15.99
N GLY A 124 -1.19 -15.55 15.17
CA GLY A 124 -2.62 -15.43 15.29
C GLY A 124 -3.19 -14.18 14.62
N LYS A 125 -4.46 -13.87 14.91
CA LYS A 125 -5.12 -12.69 14.33
C LYS A 125 -4.56 -11.40 14.94
N ALA A 126 -4.22 -10.44 14.10
CA ALA A 126 -3.79 -9.13 14.54
C ALA A 126 -4.93 -8.41 15.30
N VAL A 127 -4.59 -7.90 16.48
CA VAL A 127 -5.50 -7.05 17.25
C VAL A 127 -5.03 -5.62 17.10
N LEU A 128 -5.86 -4.79 16.46
CA LEU A 128 -5.57 -3.36 16.35
C LEU A 128 -5.57 -2.72 17.75
N PRO A 129 -4.61 -1.84 18.04
CA PRO A 129 -4.64 -1.05 19.26
C PRO A 129 -5.91 -0.20 19.29
N LYS A 130 -6.50 0.01 20.46
CA LYS A 130 -7.63 0.92 20.63
C LYS A 130 -7.22 2.29 20.10
N GLN A 131 -7.99 2.82 19.15
CA GLN A 131 -7.73 4.15 18.59
C GLN A 131 -7.72 5.19 19.73
N ASN A 132 -6.61 5.91 19.81
CA ASN A 132 -6.51 7.05 20.72
C ASN A 132 -7.41 8.16 20.15
N LYS A 133 -8.51 8.50 20.85
CA LYS A 133 -9.50 9.48 20.41
C LYS A 133 -8.97 10.92 20.25
N SER A 134 -7.68 11.14 20.47
CA SER A 134 -7.05 12.47 20.43
C SER A 134 -6.70 12.98 19.03
N PHE A 135 -6.74 12.14 17.99
CA PHE A 135 -6.52 12.59 16.62
C PHE A 135 -7.86 12.90 15.95
N PRO A 136 -8.08 14.15 15.48
CA PRO A 136 -9.25 14.46 14.68
C PRO A 136 -9.26 13.55 13.45
N SER A 137 -10.42 12.94 13.16
CA SER A 137 -10.59 12.18 11.92
C SER A 137 -10.48 13.15 10.75
N THR A 138 -9.30 13.29 10.19
CA THR A 138 -9.11 14.05 8.96
C THR A 138 -9.86 13.31 7.86
N ARG A 139 -10.83 13.97 7.22
CA ARG A 139 -11.48 13.46 6.00
C ARG A 139 -10.52 13.61 4.81
N TYR A 140 -9.37 12.97 4.89
CA TYR A 140 -8.44 12.91 3.79
C TYR A 140 -8.91 11.84 2.79
N MET A 141 -9.00 12.17 1.51
CA MET A 141 -9.51 11.26 0.46
C MET A 141 -8.65 10.00 0.27
N GLY A 142 -7.43 9.99 0.77
CA GLY A 142 -6.50 8.87 0.76
C GLY A 142 -6.42 8.07 2.07
N SER A 143 -7.27 8.37 3.07
CA SER A 143 -7.19 7.68 4.36
C SER A 143 -7.43 6.17 4.24
N LYS A 144 -6.48 5.38 4.71
CA LYS A 144 -6.53 3.91 4.74
C LYS A 144 -7.13 3.35 6.04
N GLN A 145 -7.80 4.16 6.85
CA GLN A 145 -8.42 3.70 8.11
C GLN A 145 -9.37 2.52 7.92
N SER A 146 -10.10 2.49 6.80
CA SER A 146 -11.00 1.36 6.47
C SER A 146 -10.25 0.06 6.13
N LEU A 147 -8.94 0.13 5.87
CA LEU A 147 -8.11 -0.99 5.47
C LEU A 147 -7.17 -1.48 6.59
N LEU A 148 -7.12 -0.78 7.72
CA LEU A 148 -6.19 -1.09 8.81
C LEU A 148 -6.29 -2.54 9.28
N GLN A 149 -7.51 -3.09 9.38
CA GLN A 149 -7.70 -4.48 9.81
C GLN A 149 -7.16 -5.47 8.79
N GLN A 150 -7.37 -5.22 7.49
CA GLN A 150 -6.87 -6.06 6.40
C GLN A 150 -5.35 -6.02 6.33
N ILE A 151 -4.77 -4.81 6.43
CA ILE A 151 -3.31 -4.62 6.47
C ILE A 151 -2.72 -5.33 7.69
N ALA A 152 -3.30 -5.13 8.87
CA ALA A 152 -2.87 -5.78 10.09
C ALA A 152 -2.94 -7.31 10.01
N ASN A 153 -4.01 -7.85 9.39
CA ASN A 153 -4.14 -9.30 9.19
C ASN A 153 -3.08 -9.83 8.22
N ALA A 154 -2.79 -9.11 7.12
CA ALA A 154 -1.79 -9.50 6.14
C ALA A 154 -0.37 -9.52 6.75
N THR A 155 -0.13 -8.71 7.77
CA THR A 155 1.18 -8.58 8.43
C THR A 155 1.31 -9.37 9.73
N SER A 156 0.21 -9.96 10.25
CA SER A 156 0.15 -10.57 11.59
C SER A 156 1.09 -11.74 11.81
N SER A 157 1.54 -12.40 10.73
CA SER A 157 2.46 -13.55 10.80
C SER A 157 3.94 -13.14 10.85
N TYR A 158 4.24 -11.85 10.88
CA TYR A 158 5.60 -11.34 10.77
C TYR A 158 5.95 -10.42 11.95
N LYS A 159 7.24 -10.43 12.34
CA LYS A 159 7.84 -9.41 13.20
C LYS A 159 8.62 -8.46 12.33
N PHE A 160 8.48 -7.17 12.61
CA PHE A 160 9.18 -6.12 11.90
C PHE A 160 10.13 -5.40 12.86
N ASP A 161 11.27 -4.99 12.34
CA ASP A 161 12.22 -4.15 13.04
C ASP A 161 11.81 -2.68 12.96
N SER A 162 11.31 -2.26 11.79
CA SER A 162 10.73 -0.93 11.57
C SER A 162 9.64 -0.95 10.49
N VAL A 163 8.94 0.17 10.33
CA VAL A 163 7.94 0.37 9.27
C VAL A 163 8.35 1.58 8.44
N VAL A 164 8.37 1.44 7.13
CA VAL A 164 8.64 2.50 6.18
C VAL A 164 7.41 2.73 5.32
N ASP A 165 6.81 3.92 5.38
CA ASP A 165 5.72 4.35 4.51
C ASP A 165 6.28 5.23 3.39
N LEU A 166 6.19 4.76 2.15
CA LEU A 166 6.79 5.40 0.98
C LEU A 166 5.90 6.47 0.34
N PHE A 167 4.61 6.46 0.63
CA PHE A 167 3.61 7.34 0.04
C PHE A 167 2.71 7.96 1.12
N SER A 168 3.30 8.40 2.22
CA SER A 168 2.59 8.87 3.41
C SER A 168 1.66 10.08 3.17
N GLY A 169 1.67 10.66 1.98
CA GLY A 169 0.81 11.79 1.63
C GLY A 169 1.09 13.01 2.49
N SER A 170 0.10 13.48 3.24
CA SER A 170 0.25 14.64 4.13
C SER A 170 1.11 14.37 5.37
N GLY A 171 1.51 13.13 5.62
CA GLY A 171 2.29 12.74 6.80
C GLY A 171 1.56 12.92 8.13
N VAL A 172 0.22 13.01 8.12
CA VAL A 172 -0.63 13.28 9.30
C VAL A 172 -1.47 12.07 9.64
#